data_c288354c3d0d433c5c292ab75b87cb54
#
_entry.id   c288354c3d0d433c5c292ab75b87cb54
#
_cell.length_a   1.000
_cell.length_b   1.000
_cell.length_c   1.000
_cell.angle_alpha   90.00
_cell.angle_beta   90.00
_cell.angle_gamma   90.00
#
_symmetry.space_group_name_H-M   'P 1'
#
loop_
_entity.id
_entity.type
_entity.pdbx_description
1 polymer ?
#
loop_
_entity_poly.entity_id
_entity_poly.type
_entity_poly.pdbx_seq_one_letter_code
_entity_poly.pdbx_strand_id
1 'polypeptide(L)'
;IMVATLCTVALTGCDDFLTTPPLDQITEEAWWKDANQTKMMVDGCYDYVYQGDGDNIIAFRDAWTDNSTWWGVEHFANGDLRPTSRGLEDEWKYKAIAQMNYVLHGLELSKEYLTPDQYAHMRAEVRFIRALNYYDMLFFFGDIPLVDKVLTVDESRALTRTPRVDVYDFVINELEECLVDI
;
A
#
# COMPACT_ATOMS: atom_id res chain seq x y z
N ILE A 1 -20.77 -32.31 49.45
CA ILE A 1 -19.71 -31.28 49.29
C ILE A 1 -18.60 -31.78 48.32
N MET A 2 -18.19 -33.08 48.40
CA MET A 2 -17.14 -33.64 47.52
C MET A 2 -17.52 -33.76 46.01
N VAL A 3 -18.80 -33.87 45.67
CA VAL A 3 -19.29 -33.99 44.29
C VAL A 3 -19.30 -32.64 43.56
N ALA A 4 -19.51 -31.53 44.28
CA ALA A 4 -19.51 -30.19 43.70
C ALA A 4 -18.11 -29.69 43.29
N THR A 5 -17.04 -30.17 43.97
CA THR A 5 -15.67 -29.76 43.68
C THR A 5 -15.11 -30.45 42.45
N LEU A 6 -15.64 -31.59 42.02
CA LEU A 6 -15.19 -32.35 40.86
C LEU A 6 -15.75 -31.78 39.55
N CYS A 7 -16.87 -31.04 39.55
CA CYS A 7 -17.46 -30.42 38.37
C CYS A 7 -16.82 -29.09 37.97
N THR A 8 -16.06 -28.44 38.86
CA THR A 8 -15.43 -27.13 38.53
C THR A 8 -14.10 -27.25 37.78
N VAL A 9 -13.46 -28.44 37.82
CA VAL A 9 -12.18 -28.66 37.11
C VAL A 9 -12.37 -29.06 35.64
N ALA A 10 -13.60 -29.44 35.22
CA ALA A 10 -13.90 -29.87 33.85
C ALA A 10 -14.26 -28.74 32.87
N LEU A 11 -14.21 -27.46 33.31
CA LEU A 11 -14.59 -26.31 32.48
C LEU A 11 -13.38 -25.47 31.96
N THR A 12 -12.15 -25.90 32.25
CA THR A 12 -10.98 -25.34 31.54
C THR A 12 -10.83 -26.08 30.23
N GLY A 13 -11.72 -25.75 29.27
CA GLY A 13 -11.54 -26.15 27.88
C GLY A 13 -10.27 -25.52 27.34
N CYS A 14 -9.39 -26.32 26.73
CA CYS A 14 -8.23 -25.84 26.03
C CYS A 14 -8.74 -25.07 24.80
N ASP A 15 -8.76 -23.74 24.84
CA ASP A 15 -9.04 -22.88 23.68
C ASP A 15 -8.07 -23.14 22.53
N ASP A 16 -6.83 -23.53 22.84
CA ASP A 16 -5.80 -23.89 21.85
C ASP A 16 -6.15 -25.11 20.97
N PHE A 17 -7.03 -25.99 21.41
CA PHE A 17 -7.44 -27.16 20.63
C PHE A 17 -8.48 -26.83 19.58
N LEU A 18 -9.25 -25.74 19.76
CA LEU A 18 -10.32 -25.31 18.87
C LEU A 18 -9.85 -24.28 17.83
N THR A 19 -8.74 -23.62 18.07
CA THR A 19 -8.10 -22.66 17.14
C THR A 19 -6.99 -23.33 16.35
N THR A 20 -7.36 -24.29 15.48
CA THR A 20 -6.39 -24.86 14.54
C THR A 20 -6.28 -23.91 13.36
N PRO A 21 -5.11 -23.28 13.13
CA PRO A 21 -4.90 -22.49 11.93
C PRO A 21 -5.08 -23.37 10.67
N PRO A 22 -5.61 -22.85 9.57
CA PRO A 22 -5.74 -23.59 8.32
C PRO A 22 -4.36 -24.14 7.91
N LEU A 23 -4.25 -25.45 7.71
CA LEU A 23 -3.00 -26.11 7.32
C LEU A 23 -2.67 -25.93 5.82
N ASP A 24 -3.63 -25.46 5.03
CA ASP A 24 -3.58 -25.24 3.60
C ASP A 24 -3.39 -23.77 3.19
N GLN A 25 -3.37 -22.86 4.16
CA GLN A 25 -3.17 -21.43 3.93
C GLN A 25 -2.11 -20.90 4.89
N ILE A 26 -1.18 -20.10 4.36
CA ILE A 26 -0.23 -19.37 5.19
C ILE A 26 -1.00 -18.25 5.88
N THR A 27 -1.00 -18.24 7.21
CA THR A 27 -1.61 -17.15 7.98
C THR A 27 -0.78 -15.88 7.85
N GLU A 28 -1.40 -14.71 8.02
CA GLU A 28 -0.71 -13.42 8.00
C GLU A 28 0.47 -13.41 8.98
N GLU A 29 0.27 -13.95 10.18
CA GLU A 29 1.32 -14.07 11.20
C GLU A 29 2.51 -14.95 10.77
N ALA A 30 2.26 -16.03 10.03
CA ALA A 30 3.30 -16.92 9.53
C ALA A 30 4.04 -16.31 8.33
N TRP A 31 3.35 -15.52 7.52
CA TRP A 31 3.92 -14.87 6.32
C TRP A 31 5.08 -13.94 6.67
N TRP A 32 4.91 -13.11 7.70
CA TRP A 32 5.91 -12.11 8.08
C TRP A 32 7.09 -12.66 8.91
N LYS A 33 7.14 -13.98 9.13
CA LYS A 33 8.24 -14.66 9.85
C LYS A 33 9.32 -15.25 8.91
N ASP A 34 9.23 -14.99 7.62
CA ASP A 34 10.20 -15.49 6.63
C ASP A 34 10.69 -14.33 5.75
N ALA A 35 12.03 -14.19 5.67
CA ALA A 35 12.67 -13.10 4.92
C ALA A 35 12.36 -13.15 3.41
N ASN A 36 12.24 -14.34 2.82
CA ASN A 36 11.93 -14.48 1.39
C ASN A 36 10.49 -14.11 1.11
N GLN A 37 9.56 -14.52 1.99
CA GLN A 37 8.15 -14.15 1.85
C GLN A 37 7.96 -12.64 2.03
N THR A 38 8.65 -12.03 3.00
CA THR A 38 8.67 -10.57 3.16
C THR A 38 9.18 -9.89 1.89
N LYS A 39 10.30 -10.39 1.33
CA LYS A 39 10.83 -9.85 0.07
C LYS A 39 9.84 -9.97 -1.09
N MET A 40 9.12 -11.08 -1.22
CA MET A 40 8.09 -11.24 -2.25
C MET A 40 6.99 -10.18 -2.15
N MET A 41 6.62 -9.76 -0.93
CA MET A 41 5.64 -8.69 -0.74
C MET A 41 6.20 -7.32 -1.16
N VAL A 42 7.49 -7.07 -0.89
CA VAL A 42 8.18 -5.87 -1.37
C VAL A 42 8.29 -5.87 -2.89
N ASP A 43 8.69 -7.00 -3.48
CA ASP A 43 8.76 -7.15 -4.94
C ASP A 43 7.39 -6.90 -5.61
N GLY A 44 6.30 -7.36 -5.00
CA GLY A 44 4.94 -7.08 -5.47
C GLY A 44 4.53 -5.60 -5.44
N CYS A 45 5.25 -4.75 -4.70
CA CYS A 45 5.02 -3.31 -4.72
C CYS A 45 5.43 -2.66 -6.05
N TYR A 46 6.37 -3.26 -6.77
CA TYR A 46 6.84 -2.75 -8.06
C TYR A 46 5.75 -2.79 -9.14
N ASP A 47 4.74 -3.63 -9.02
CA ASP A 47 3.56 -3.62 -9.90
C ASP A 47 2.85 -2.26 -9.90
N TYR A 48 3.06 -1.46 -8.84
CA TYR A 48 2.46 -0.13 -8.69
C TYR A 48 3.36 1.03 -9.16
N VAL A 49 4.57 0.75 -9.62
CA VAL A 49 5.46 1.76 -10.22
C VAL A 49 4.93 2.17 -11.59
N TYR A 50 4.38 1.20 -12.32
CA TYR A 50 3.82 1.38 -13.66
C TYR A 50 2.40 0.83 -13.69
N GLN A 51 1.45 1.55 -13.11
CA GLN A 51 0.03 1.18 -13.25
C GLN A 51 -0.48 1.57 -14.63
N GLY A 52 -0.67 0.59 -15.45
CA GLY A 52 -1.37 0.65 -16.72
C GLY A 52 -1.45 -0.75 -17.28
N ASP A 53 -2.53 -1.05 -17.96
CA ASP A 53 -2.74 -2.32 -18.66
C ASP A 53 -1.64 -2.52 -19.70
N GLY A 54 -0.45 -2.99 -19.26
CA GLY A 54 0.58 -3.62 -20.08
C GLY A 54 1.24 -2.82 -21.20
N ASP A 55 0.63 -1.75 -21.69
CA ASP A 55 1.05 -1.02 -22.88
C ASP A 55 1.36 0.45 -22.56
N ASN A 56 2.61 0.73 -22.16
CA ASN A 56 3.24 2.05 -22.30
C ASN A 56 2.50 3.27 -21.74
N ILE A 57 2.29 3.36 -20.44
CA ILE A 57 1.76 4.58 -19.78
C ILE A 57 2.51 5.85 -20.22
N ILE A 58 3.83 5.79 -20.42
CA ILE A 58 4.63 6.92 -20.87
C ILE A 58 4.18 7.38 -22.24
N ALA A 59 3.94 6.47 -23.18
CA ALA A 59 3.46 6.79 -24.52
C ALA A 59 2.03 7.31 -24.52
N PHE A 60 1.17 6.83 -23.62
CA PHE A 60 -0.20 7.35 -23.47
C PHE A 60 -0.23 8.75 -22.88
N ARG A 61 0.63 9.05 -21.90
CA ARG A 61 0.72 10.40 -21.34
C ARG A 61 1.21 11.43 -22.34
N ASP A 62 1.97 11.03 -23.35
CA ASP A 62 2.35 11.89 -24.48
C ASP A 62 1.13 12.34 -25.30
N ALA A 63 0.11 11.48 -25.42
CA ALA A 63 -1.14 11.82 -26.11
C ALA A 63 -2.06 12.76 -25.31
N TRP A 64 -1.75 13.04 -24.03
CA TRP A 64 -2.43 14.07 -23.24
C TRP A 64 -1.91 15.48 -23.52
N THR A 65 -0.86 15.57 -24.31
CA THR A 65 -0.24 16.81 -24.77
C THR A 65 -0.49 17.01 -26.26
N ASP A 66 0.08 18.05 -26.85
CA ASP A 66 0.06 18.31 -28.28
C ASP A 66 1.17 17.58 -29.06
N ASN A 67 2.04 16.84 -28.38
CA ASN A 67 3.16 16.12 -28.99
C ASN A 67 2.76 14.84 -29.72
N SER A 68 1.66 14.21 -29.32
CA SER A 68 1.23 12.93 -29.85
C SER A 68 -0.30 12.88 -29.96
N THR A 69 -0.78 12.04 -30.85
CA THR A 69 -2.21 11.73 -30.97
C THR A 69 -2.45 10.22 -30.89
N TRP A 70 -3.54 9.86 -30.26
CA TRP A 70 -4.01 8.49 -30.16
C TRP A 70 -5.31 8.31 -30.97
N TRP A 71 -5.62 7.10 -31.36
CA TRP A 71 -6.84 6.77 -32.14
C TRP A 71 -8.16 6.98 -31.38
N GLY A 72 -8.11 7.23 -30.08
CA GLY A 72 -9.27 7.48 -29.22
C GLY A 72 -9.48 8.96 -28.93
N VAL A 73 -10.50 9.26 -28.13
CA VAL A 73 -10.78 10.61 -27.65
C VAL A 73 -9.91 10.85 -26.40
N GLU A 74 -8.97 11.79 -26.53
CA GLU A 74 -8.12 12.21 -25.43
C GLU A 74 -8.74 13.40 -24.72
N HIS A 75 -9.41 13.15 -23.60
CA HIS A 75 -10.07 14.19 -22.82
C HIS A 75 -9.09 15.22 -22.23
N PHE A 76 -7.86 14.81 -21.93
CA PHE A 76 -6.82 15.71 -21.44
C PHE A 76 -6.39 16.70 -22.53
N ALA A 77 -6.01 16.21 -23.70
CA ALA A 77 -5.57 17.03 -24.81
C ALA A 77 -6.67 17.96 -25.33
N ASN A 78 -7.93 17.51 -25.29
CA ASN A 78 -9.08 18.30 -25.75
C ASN A 78 -9.59 19.30 -24.70
N GLY A 79 -9.12 19.22 -23.45
CA GLY A 79 -9.56 20.10 -22.37
C GLY A 79 -11.01 19.88 -21.91
N ASP A 80 -11.61 18.70 -22.21
CA ASP A 80 -13.00 18.36 -21.86
C ASP A 80 -13.11 17.34 -20.72
N LEU A 81 -12.13 17.35 -19.82
CA LEU A 81 -12.10 16.48 -18.63
C LEU A 81 -13.36 16.63 -17.79
N ARG A 82 -13.97 15.51 -17.46
CA ARG A 82 -15.14 15.37 -16.59
C ARG A 82 -14.85 14.33 -15.50
N PRO A 83 -15.54 14.36 -14.37
CA PRO A 83 -15.38 13.34 -13.33
C PRO A 83 -15.63 11.90 -13.83
N THR A 84 -16.29 11.74 -14.97
CA THR A 84 -16.59 10.45 -15.62
C THR A 84 -15.69 10.15 -16.82
N SER A 85 -14.70 10.97 -17.10
CA SER A 85 -13.74 10.70 -18.19
C SER A 85 -12.87 9.51 -17.84
N ARG A 86 -12.74 8.55 -18.77
CA ARG A 86 -11.88 7.38 -18.58
C ARG A 86 -10.42 7.80 -18.46
N GLY A 87 -9.65 7.05 -17.68
CA GLY A 87 -8.23 7.25 -17.45
C GLY A 87 -7.92 8.11 -16.23
N LEU A 88 -8.83 8.98 -15.79
CA LEU A 88 -8.61 9.78 -14.58
C LEU A 88 -8.79 8.97 -13.30
N GLU A 89 -9.70 7.98 -13.32
CA GLU A 89 -9.90 7.05 -12.21
C GLU A 89 -8.64 6.22 -11.91
N ASP A 90 -7.85 5.87 -12.93
CA ASP A 90 -6.62 5.08 -12.79
C ASP A 90 -5.50 5.88 -12.12
N GLU A 91 -5.55 7.22 -12.19
CA GLU A 91 -4.61 8.09 -11.51
C GLU A 91 -4.94 8.27 -10.01
N TRP A 92 -6.09 7.78 -9.53
CA TRP A 92 -6.48 7.79 -8.12
C TRP A 92 -5.93 6.56 -7.38
N LYS A 93 -4.63 6.59 -7.07
CA LYS A 93 -3.79 5.43 -6.71
C LYS A 93 -3.89 4.97 -5.24
N TYR A 94 -5.03 5.12 -4.57
CA TYR A 94 -5.16 4.70 -3.17
C TYR A 94 -5.08 3.19 -2.95
N LYS A 95 -5.33 2.37 -3.96
CA LYS A 95 -5.05 0.93 -3.90
C LYS A 95 -3.55 0.66 -3.72
N ALA A 96 -2.71 1.40 -4.45
CA ALA A 96 -1.25 1.35 -4.29
C ALA A 96 -0.83 1.80 -2.89
N ILE A 97 -1.33 2.95 -2.43
CA ILE A 97 -1.04 3.48 -1.09
C ILE A 97 -1.42 2.48 0.01
N ALA A 98 -2.60 1.87 -0.08
CA ALA A 98 -3.03 0.85 0.88
C ALA A 98 -2.07 -0.36 0.89
N GLN A 99 -1.65 -0.83 -0.28
CA GLN A 99 -0.67 -1.92 -0.41
C GLN A 99 0.68 -1.55 0.20
N MET A 100 1.21 -0.34 -0.08
CA MET A 100 2.48 0.12 0.49
C MET A 100 2.39 0.19 2.02
N ASN A 101 1.31 0.75 2.56
CA ASN A 101 1.10 0.85 4.01
C ASN A 101 0.98 -0.53 4.67
N TYR A 102 0.32 -1.49 4.00
CA TYR A 102 0.24 -2.87 4.47
C TYR A 102 1.63 -3.54 4.50
N VAL A 103 2.43 -3.39 3.43
CA VAL A 103 3.78 -3.96 3.38
C VAL A 103 4.71 -3.30 4.40
N LEU A 104 4.63 -1.98 4.58
CA LEU A 104 5.40 -1.27 5.62
C LEU A 104 5.03 -1.76 7.03
N HIS A 105 3.74 -2.01 7.29
CA HIS A 105 3.31 -2.61 8.55
C HIS A 105 3.88 -4.02 8.71
N GLY A 106 3.84 -4.84 7.67
CA GLY A 106 4.40 -6.19 7.68
C GLY A 106 5.91 -6.22 7.87
N LEU A 107 6.65 -5.25 7.31
CA LEU A 107 8.09 -5.10 7.53
C LEU A 107 8.42 -4.89 9.01
N GLU A 108 7.61 -4.13 9.76
CA GLU A 108 7.79 -4.00 11.21
C GLU A 108 7.62 -5.35 11.94
N LEU A 109 6.67 -6.18 11.50
CA LEU A 109 6.46 -7.52 12.04
C LEU A 109 7.61 -8.48 11.67
N SER A 110 8.25 -8.27 10.51
CA SER A 110 9.35 -9.10 10.01
C SER A 110 10.71 -8.70 10.55
N LYS A 111 10.81 -7.64 11.32
CA LYS A 111 12.08 -7.02 11.74
C LYS A 111 13.05 -7.97 12.46
N GLU A 112 12.52 -8.94 13.22
CA GLU A 112 13.31 -9.95 13.93
C GLU A 112 13.87 -11.03 13.00
N TYR A 113 13.31 -11.17 11.80
CA TYR A 113 13.66 -12.19 10.79
C TYR A 113 14.54 -11.63 9.66
N LEU A 114 14.81 -10.33 9.68
CA LEU A 114 15.62 -9.62 8.69
C LEU A 114 16.92 -9.12 9.32
N THR A 115 17.98 -9.03 8.52
CA THR A 115 19.14 -8.25 8.94
C THR A 115 18.80 -6.76 8.93
N PRO A 116 19.50 -5.92 9.72
CA PRO A 116 19.28 -4.47 9.70
C PRO A 116 19.33 -3.86 8.29
N ASP A 117 20.29 -4.29 7.47
CA ASP A 117 20.47 -3.81 6.09
C ASP A 117 19.31 -4.25 5.19
N GLN A 118 18.84 -5.50 5.30
CA GLN A 118 17.67 -5.98 4.57
C GLN A 118 16.42 -5.20 4.93
N TYR A 119 16.20 -4.97 6.22
CA TYR A 119 15.05 -4.20 6.69
C TYR A 119 15.10 -2.75 6.18
N ALA A 120 16.24 -2.07 6.31
CA ALA A 120 16.41 -0.70 5.85
C ALA A 120 16.15 -0.58 4.35
N HIS A 121 16.80 -1.42 3.55
CA HIS A 121 16.67 -1.42 2.10
C HIS A 121 15.23 -1.70 1.63
N MET A 122 14.60 -2.77 2.12
CA MET A 122 13.21 -3.10 1.78
C MET A 122 12.23 -1.99 2.18
N ARG A 123 12.45 -1.38 3.35
CA ARG A 123 11.64 -0.26 3.83
C ARG A 123 11.79 0.96 2.92
N ALA A 124 13.00 1.28 2.49
CA ALA A 124 13.28 2.37 1.57
C ALA A 124 12.62 2.16 0.20
N GLU A 125 12.71 0.94 -0.37
CA GLU A 125 12.03 0.60 -1.63
C GLU A 125 10.52 0.87 -1.58
N VAL A 126 9.84 0.36 -0.56
CA VAL A 126 8.38 0.52 -0.42
C VAL A 126 8.00 1.98 -0.17
N ARG A 127 8.76 2.71 0.64
CA ARG A 127 8.54 4.15 0.88
C ARG A 127 8.74 4.97 -0.38
N PHE A 128 9.79 4.67 -1.15
CA PHE A 128 10.02 5.30 -2.45
C PHE A 128 8.83 5.13 -3.40
N ILE A 129 8.31 3.90 -3.54
CA ILE A 129 7.16 3.61 -4.40
C ILE A 129 5.91 4.33 -3.89
N ARG A 130 5.71 4.41 -2.55
CA ARG A 130 4.61 5.18 -1.95
C ARG A 130 4.71 6.67 -2.28
N ALA A 131 5.89 7.25 -2.12
CA ALA A 131 6.16 8.65 -2.44
C ALA A 131 5.91 8.97 -3.91
N LEU A 132 6.34 8.07 -4.82
CA LEU A 132 6.10 8.20 -6.26
C LEU A 132 4.60 8.23 -6.59
N ASN A 133 3.81 7.34 -5.98
CA ASN A 133 2.37 7.30 -6.19
C ASN A 133 1.66 8.55 -5.62
N TYR A 134 2.12 9.08 -4.49
CA TYR A 134 1.63 10.36 -3.97
C TYR A 134 1.98 11.53 -4.89
N TYR A 135 3.21 11.59 -5.39
CA TYR A 135 3.65 12.62 -6.34
C TYR A 135 2.78 12.65 -7.60
N ASP A 136 2.51 11.48 -8.19
CA ASP A 136 1.61 11.36 -9.34
C ASP A 136 0.20 11.87 -9.02
N MET A 137 -0.38 11.46 -7.89
CA MET A 137 -1.72 11.93 -7.49
C MET A 137 -1.77 13.44 -7.27
N LEU A 138 -0.73 14.03 -6.67
CA LEU A 138 -0.64 15.49 -6.47
C LEU A 138 -0.68 16.26 -7.78
N PHE A 139 -0.04 15.72 -8.82
CA PHE A 139 -0.03 16.34 -10.14
C PHE A 139 -1.44 16.48 -10.73
N PHE A 140 -2.27 15.43 -10.58
CA PHE A 140 -3.62 15.42 -11.16
C PHE A 140 -4.69 16.06 -10.28
N PHE A 141 -4.61 15.87 -8.95
CA PHE A 141 -5.72 16.17 -8.05
C PHE A 141 -5.46 17.30 -7.06
N GLY A 142 -4.23 17.77 -6.94
CA GLY A 142 -3.86 18.81 -5.97
C GLY A 142 -4.03 18.31 -4.53
N ASP A 143 -4.98 18.87 -3.77
CA ASP A 143 -5.26 18.43 -2.41
C ASP A 143 -5.84 17.01 -2.41
N ILE A 144 -5.20 16.10 -1.67
CA ILE A 144 -5.56 14.68 -1.57
C ILE A 144 -5.45 14.19 -0.13
N PRO A 145 -6.21 13.16 0.28
CA PRO A 145 -6.03 12.55 1.60
C PRO A 145 -4.62 11.98 1.79
N LEU A 146 -3.95 12.34 2.88
CA LEU A 146 -2.68 11.73 3.27
C LEU A 146 -2.95 10.53 4.17
N VAL A 147 -2.47 9.36 3.76
CA VAL A 147 -2.64 8.08 4.46
C VAL A 147 -1.27 7.40 4.55
N ASP A 148 -0.67 7.39 5.72
CA ASP A 148 0.68 6.88 5.98
C ASP A 148 0.72 5.54 6.73
N LYS A 149 -0.47 4.97 7.03
CA LYS A 149 -0.65 3.73 7.78
C LYS A 149 -1.81 2.88 7.26
N VAL A 150 -1.92 1.66 7.75
CA VAL A 150 -3.12 0.84 7.56
C VAL A 150 -4.27 1.45 8.34
N LEU A 151 -5.39 1.69 7.68
CA LEU A 151 -6.57 2.33 8.25
C LEU A 151 -7.63 1.30 8.68
N THR A 152 -8.31 1.60 9.76
CA THR A 152 -9.58 0.97 10.10
C THR A 152 -10.70 1.52 9.21
N VAL A 153 -11.85 0.82 9.18
CA VAL A 153 -13.02 1.27 8.41
C VAL A 153 -13.52 2.65 8.85
N ASP A 154 -13.49 2.93 10.16
CA ASP A 154 -13.95 4.22 10.67
C ASP A 154 -12.98 5.36 10.35
N GLU A 155 -11.67 5.11 10.44
CA GLU A 155 -10.65 6.06 10.01
C GLU A 155 -10.77 6.38 8.52
N SER A 156 -11.00 5.36 7.67
CA SER A 156 -11.15 5.55 6.22
C SER A 156 -12.38 6.41 5.86
N ARG A 157 -13.46 6.30 6.63
CA ARG A 157 -14.67 7.12 6.44
C ARG A 157 -14.49 8.58 6.91
N ALA A 158 -13.57 8.81 7.84
CA ALA A 158 -13.27 10.13 8.39
C ALA A 158 -12.23 10.91 7.58
N LEU A 159 -11.65 10.31 6.53
CA LEU A 159 -10.63 10.95 5.72
C LEU A 159 -11.14 12.23 5.06
N THR A 160 -10.32 13.27 5.13
CA THR A 160 -10.51 14.53 4.42
C THR A 160 -9.29 14.82 3.55
N ARG A 161 -9.42 15.75 2.62
CA ARG A 161 -8.28 16.19 1.82
C ARG A 161 -7.28 16.93 2.68
N THR A 162 -6.02 16.60 2.52
CA THR A 162 -4.86 17.29 3.06
C THR A 162 -4.38 18.33 2.04
N PRO A 163 -3.99 19.54 2.45
CA PRO A 163 -3.42 20.52 1.55
C PRO A 163 -2.23 19.94 0.78
N ARG A 164 -2.16 20.22 -0.51
CA ARG A 164 -1.10 19.67 -1.38
C ARG A 164 0.32 19.98 -0.89
N VAL A 165 0.52 21.11 -0.22
CA VAL A 165 1.83 21.51 0.33
C VAL A 165 2.27 20.51 1.40
N ASP A 166 1.38 20.14 2.31
CA ASP A 166 1.67 19.18 3.38
C ASP A 166 1.97 17.78 2.81
N VAL A 167 1.28 17.42 1.71
CA VAL A 167 1.55 16.14 1.03
C VAL A 167 2.87 16.20 0.25
N TYR A 168 3.25 17.34 -0.33
CA TYR A 168 4.58 17.52 -0.92
C TYR A 168 5.69 17.40 0.12
N ASP A 169 5.52 18.02 1.28
CA ASP A 169 6.49 17.92 2.37
C ASP A 169 6.63 16.48 2.84
N PHE A 170 5.53 15.74 2.93
CA PHE A 170 5.57 14.31 3.21
C PHE A 170 6.36 13.53 2.15
N VAL A 171 6.09 13.76 0.86
CA VAL A 171 6.81 13.10 -0.25
C VAL A 171 8.30 13.38 -0.20
N ILE A 172 8.69 14.63 0.02
CA ILE A 172 10.11 15.03 0.12
C ILE A 172 10.78 14.31 1.30
N ASN A 173 10.15 14.33 2.47
CA ASN A 173 10.69 13.67 3.66
C ASN A 173 10.84 12.15 3.46
N GLU A 174 9.85 11.49 2.80
CA GLU A 174 9.94 10.07 2.46
C GLU A 174 11.15 9.78 1.57
N LEU A 175 11.38 10.62 0.54
CA LEU A 175 12.50 10.44 -0.39
C LEU A 175 13.85 10.74 0.28
N GLU A 176 13.95 11.76 1.13
CA GLU A 176 15.18 12.09 1.87
C GLU A 176 15.57 10.96 2.83
N GLU A 177 14.59 10.39 3.55
CA GLU A 177 14.87 9.25 4.43
C GLU A 177 15.26 7.99 3.63
N CYS A 178 14.70 7.76 2.44
CA CYS A 178 15.11 6.65 1.57
C CYS A 178 16.59 6.74 1.16
N LEU A 179 17.13 7.96 0.95
CA LEU A 179 18.54 8.15 0.59
C LEU A 179 19.53 7.71 1.68
N VAL A 180 19.08 7.62 2.93
CA VAL A 180 19.90 7.17 4.06
C VAL A 180 19.93 5.64 4.15
N ASP A 181 18.85 4.98 3.71
CA ASP A 181 18.61 3.55 3.86
C ASP A 181 19.00 2.72 2.60
N ILE A 182 19.30 3.39 1.48
CA ILE A 182 19.80 2.80 0.23
C ILE A 182 21.32 2.95 0.18
#